data_2a4e2e7537454f35600fe7a7fe618d20
#
_entry.id   2a4e2e7537454f35600fe7a7fe618d20
#
_cell.length_a   1.000
_cell.length_b   1.000
_cell.length_c   1.000
_cell.angle_alpha   90.00
_cell.angle_beta   90.00
_cell.angle_gamma   90.00
#
_symmetry.space_group_name_H-M   'P 1'
#
loop_
_entity.id
_entity.type
_entity.pdbx_description
1 polymer ?
#
loop_
_entity_poly.entity_id
_entity_poly.type
_entity_poly.pdbx_seq_one_letter_code
_entity_poly.pdbx_strand_id
1 'polypeptide(L)'
;EGAFFAPTAIAGRARSYGMNTDAAHRFERGVDWQGQARAIERATELLIQISGGQAGPVTETVDSSSLPIEKTIELRASRISRVLGVDIDNSAVDDIFARLNFSVNITDHNGEHIWIVSAPSHRFDIAIEADLIEEISRVYGYNNLPTRTPFASLNMSKKAETELSLNRVRDHLVGRGYFEAITYSFVDAAMQAALNPEHTPIALANPLSAEMSVMRTSIWPGLVKSLIYNVNRQQTQVRLFESGLCFSQPPNQTSLSFDNISQIKKLAGVVCGPRQNENWSNDSQIVDFFDVKGDIESVLALTGQAETFEFVAQAHPALHAGQSAVIQKDGEAVGYLGLLDPRVQQQLDVRFPIFLFELIVESVISKKLAQSEPMSRFPEVRRDIAVIVDQGATAAELRRCITAASNNTLQNLKLFDVYQGKGIDPNRKSLAIGLTFQHASRTLKDDEINDSVEKIVASLEAQFGANLRN
;
A
#
# COMPACT_ATOMS: atom_id res chain seq x y z
N GLU A 1 -10.94 -8.93 -51.78
CA GLU A 1 -10.21 -10.00 -51.11
C GLU A 1 -10.88 -10.30 -49.76
N GLY A 2 -11.09 -11.58 -49.45
CA GLY A 2 -11.55 -12.08 -48.15
C GLY A 2 -10.55 -13.13 -47.66
N ALA A 3 -10.18 -13.09 -46.36
CA ALA A 3 -9.16 -13.99 -45.86
C ALA A 3 -9.50 -14.51 -44.46
N PHE A 4 -8.94 -15.68 -44.13
CA PHE A 4 -8.78 -16.20 -42.81
C PHE A 4 -7.29 -16.33 -42.50
N PHE A 5 -6.87 -15.94 -41.34
CA PHE A 5 -5.52 -16.17 -40.85
C PHE A 5 -5.56 -16.88 -39.52
N ALA A 6 -4.65 -17.81 -39.28
CA ALA A 6 -4.53 -18.41 -37.96
C ALA A 6 -4.30 -17.30 -36.91
N PRO A 7 -5.15 -17.17 -35.87
CA PRO A 7 -5.06 -16.07 -34.91
C PRO A 7 -3.67 -15.88 -34.27
N THR A 8 -2.98 -16.99 -34.00
CA THR A 8 -1.61 -16.99 -33.44
C THR A 8 -0.57 -16.41 -34.38
N ALA A 9 -0.79 -16.46 -35.72
CA ALA A 9 0.11 -15.86 -36.70
C ALA A 9 -0.06 -14.32 -36.78
N ILE A 10 -1.24 -13.82 -36.45
CA ILE A 10 -1.58 -12.37 -36.49
C ILE A 10 -1.38 -11.69 -35.13
N ALA A 11 -1.52 -12.43 -34.04
CA ALA A 11 -1.43 -11.87 -32.69
C ALA A 11 -0.16 -11.01 -32.48
N GLY A 12 -0.34 -9.76 -32.10
CA GLY A 12 0.71 -8.78 -31.87
C GLY A 12 1.33 -8.14 -33.12
N ARG A 13 1.02 -8.62 -34.34
CA ARG A 13 1.57 -8.05 -35.60
C ARG A 13 1.12 -6.61 -35.84
N ALA A 14 -0.16 -6.34 -35.65
CA ALA A 14 -0.69 -4.98 -35.76
C ALA A 14 0.04 -4.01 -34.84
N ARG A 15 0.31 -4.43 -33.60
CA ARG A 15 1.06 -3.62 -32.62
C ARG A 15 2.50 -3.37 -33.09
N SER A 16 3.19 -4.38 -33.62
CA SER A 16 4.59 -4.24 -34.10
C SER A 16 4.72 -3.27 -35.26
N TYR A 17 3.67 -3.12 -36.08
CA TYR A 17 3.60 -2.14 -37.18
C TYR A 17 2.96 -0.80 -36.80
N GLY A 18 2.53 -0.62 -35.55
CA GLY A 18 1.81 0.57 -35.12
C GLY A 18 0.42 0.75 -35.78
N MET A 19 -0.18 -0.35 -36.24
CA MET A 19 -1.47 -0.34 -36.98
C MET A 19 -2.57 -0.88 -36.10
N ASN A 20 -3.60 -0.06 -35.84
CA ASN A 20 -4.85 -0.50 -35.20
C ASN A 20 -5.98 -0.43 -36.22
N THR A 21 -6.38 -1.58 -36.76
CA THR A 21 -7.49 -1.68 -37.72
C THR A 21 -8.52 -2.70 -37.26
N ASP A 22 -9.78 -2.53 -37.65
CA ASP A 22 -10.85 -3.48 -37.37
C ASP A 22 -10.54 -4.86 -37.96
N ALA A 23 -9.89 -4.91 -39.11
CA ALA A 23 -9.45 -6.14 -39.75
C ALA A 23 -8.41 -6.88 -38.89
N ALA A 24 -7.37 -6.19 -38.44
CA ALA A 24 -6.35 -6.77 -37.56
C ALA A 24 -6.97 -7.30 -36.24
N HIS A 25 -7.87 -6.53 -35.64
CA HIS A 25 -8.57 -6.92 -34.42
C HIS A 25 -9.41 -8.20 -34.59
N ARG A 26 -10.11 -8.34 -35.75
CA ARG A 26 -10.91 -9.54 -36.05
C ARG A 26 -10.02 -10.74 -36.38
N PHE A 27 -9.00 -10.58 -37.21
CA PHE A 27 -8.09 -11.68 -37.56
C PHE A 27 -7.30 -12.19 -36.34
N GLU A 28 -6.93 -11.31 -35.41
CA GLU A 28 -6.23 -11.71 -34.19
C GLU A 28 -7.13 -12.55 -33.25
N ARG A 29 -8.42 -12.29 -33.22
CA ARG A 29 -9.39 -13.00 -32.38
C ARG A 29 -10.01 -14.22 -33.05
N GLY A 30 -10.10 -14.20 -34.37
CA GLY A 30 -10.74 -15.22 -35.19
C GLY A 30 -11.86 -14.65 -36.07
N VAL A 31 -12.06 -15.27 -37.18
CA VAL A 31 -13.18 -15.01 -38.13
C VAL A 31 -13.74 -16.34 -38.59
N ASP A 32 -14.97 -16.30 -39.23
CA ASP A 32 -15.57 -17.48 -39.85
C ASP A 32 -14.68 -17.98 -40.99
N TRP A 33 -13.95 -19.07 -40.73
CA TRP A 33 -13.00 -19.64 -41.69
C TRP A 33 -13.65 -20.30 -42.90
N GLN A 34 -14.96 -20.54 -42.90
CA GLN A 34 -15.76 -21.03 -44.04
C GLN A 34 -16.57 -19.91 -44.72
N GLY A 35 -16.52 -18.69 -44.19
CA GLY A 35 -17.35 -17.58 -44.63
C GLY A 35 -16.80 -16.73 -45.78
N GLN A 36 -15.51 -16.88 -46.17
CA GLN A 36 -14.82 -15.98 -47.10
C GLN A 36 -15.46 -15.95 -48.49
N ALA A 37 -15.71 -17.10 -49.06
CA ALA A 37 -16.34 -17.19 -50.40
C ALA A 37 -17.73 -16.49 -50.42
N ARG A 38 -18.56 -16.82 -49.44
CA ARG A 38 -19.91 -16.20 -49.31
C ARG A 38 -19.83 -14.69 -49.13
N ALA A 39 -18.87 -14.20 -48.33
CA ALA A 39 -18.66 -12.77 -48.11
C ALA A 39 -18.24 -12.03 -49.39
N ILE A 40 -17.29 -12.64 -50.15
CA ILE A 40 -16.84 -12.09 -51.44
C ILE A 40 -17.98 -12.09 -52.50
N GLU A 41 -18.75 -13.18 -52.60
CA GLU A 41 -19.89 -13.24 -53.50
C GLU A 41 -20.92 -12.16 -53.19
N ARG A 42 -21.24 -11.95 -51.90
CA ARG A 42 -22.18 -10.90 -51.46
C ARG A 42 -21.63 -9.49 -51.74
N ALA A 43 -20.36 -9.26 -51.49
CA ALA A 43 -19.73 -7.97 -51.81
C ALA A 43 -19.74 -7.70 -53.32
N THR A 44 -19.46 -8.70 -54.12
CA THR A 44 -19.48 -8.63 -55.59
C THR A 44 -20.88 -8.34 -56.10
N GLU A 45 -21.91 -9.03 -55.59
CA GLU A 45 -23.33 -8.77 -55.93
C GLU A 45 -23.71 -7.30 -55.67
N LEU A 46 -23.36 -6.78 -54.51
CA LEU A 46 -23.65 -5.38 -54.15
C LEU A 46 -22.89 -4.39 -55.04
N LEU A 47 -21.64 -4.67 -55.38
CA LEU A 47 -20.87 -3.84 -56.31
C LEU A 47 -21.49 -3.80 -57.71
N ILE A 48 -21.95 -4.94 -58.26
CA ILE A 48 -22.61 -5.00 -59.55
C ILE A 48 -23.96 -4.22 -59.51
N GLN A 49 -24.72 -4.35 -58.42
CA GLN A 49 -25.96 -3.59 -58.26
C GLN A 49 -25.74 -2.07 -58.24
N ILE A 50 -24.66 -1.59 -57.62
CA ILE A 50 -24.37 -0.16 -57.44
C ILE A 50 -23.73 0.42 -58.72
N SER A 51 -22.75 -0.29 -59.29
CA SER A 51 -21.86 0.25 -60.32
C SER A 51 -22.02 -0.39 -61.68
N GLY A 52 -22.82 -1.43 -61.79
CA GLY A 52 -22.89 -2.25 -62.99
C GLY A 52 -21.64 -3.07 -63.22
N GLY A 53 -21.55 -3.75 -64.34
CA GLY A 53 -20.38 -4.54 -64.72
C GLY A 53 -20.63 -6.06 -64.70
N GLN A 54 -19.57 -6.82 -64.89
CA GLN A 54 -19.58 -8.31 -64.87
C GLN A 54 -18.48 -8.80 -63.95
N ALA A 55 -18.78 -9.80 -63.12
CA ALA A 55 -17.79 -10.43 -62.26
C ALA A 55 -17.04 -11.53 -62.97
N GLY A 56 -15.77 -11.69 -62.66
CA GLY A 56 -15.00 -12.89 -62.96
C GLY A 56 -15.25 -14.00 -61.92
N PRO A 57 -14.70 -15.21 -62.15
CA PRO A 57 -14.83 -16.29 -61.21
C PRO A 57 -14.07 -15.98 -59.88
N VAL A 58 -14.65 -16.46 -58.79
CA VAL A 58 -13.95 -16.45 -57.50
C VAL A 58 -12.79 -17.43 -57.54
N THR A 59 -11.60 -17.00 -57.15
CA THR A 59 -10.42 -17.86 -57.00
C THR A 59 -10.14 -18.08 -55.52
N GLU A 60 -9.87 -19.29 -55.14
CA GLU A 60 -9.61 -19.64 -53.73
C GLU A 60 -8.22 -20.30 -53.60
N THR A 61 -7.46 -19.93 -52.59
CA THR A 61 -6.22 -20.53 -52.22
C THR A 61 -6.24 -20.89 -50.74
N VAL A 62 -6.02 -22.15 -50.40
CA VAL A 62 -6.16 -22.68 -49.05
C VAL A 62 -4.90 -23.43 -48.65
N ASP A 63 -4.38 -23.09 -47.46
CA ASP A 63 -3.41 -23.90 -46.74
C ASP A 63 -4.17 -24.71 -45.69
N SER A 64 -4.44 -25.98 -45.97
CA SER A 64 -5.21 -26.84 -45.08
C SER A 64 -4.54 -27.09 -43.73
N SER A 65 -3.22 -26.91 -43.62
CA SER A 65 -2.48 -27.09 -42.37
C SER A 65 -2.73 -25.95 -41.38
N SER A 66 -3.17 -24.81 -41.86
CA SER A 66 -3.43 -23.60 -41.08
C SER A 66 -4.92 -23.43 -40.73
N LEU A 67 -5.80 -24.30 -41.23
CA LEU A 67 -7.21 -24.26 -40.88
C LEU A 67 -7.51 -24.82 -39.48
N PRO A 68 -8.51 -24.30 -38.79
CA PRO A 68 -8.97 -24.86 -37.53
C PRO A 68 -9.47 -26.31 -37.68
N ILE A 69 -9.18 -27.14 -36.70
CA ILE A 69 -9.76 -28.48 -36.61
C ILE A 69 -11.12 -28.37 -35.93
N GLU A 70 -12.16 -28.90 -36.56
CA GLU A 70 -13.49 -28.97 -35.94
C GLU A 70 -13.43 -29.82 -34.66
N LYS A 71 -13.86 -29.23 -33.55
CA LYS A 71 -13.90 -29.90 -32.26
C LYS A 71 -15.33 -30.27 -31.94
N THR A 72 -15.52 -31.50 -31.44
CA THR A 72 -16.74 -31.92 -30.78
C THR A 72 -16.62 -31.72 -29.29
N ILE A 73 -17.66 -31.19 -28.67
CA ILE A 73 -17.73 -30.90 -27.23
C ILE A 73 -18.81 -31.78 -26.63
N GLU A 74 -18.45 -32.50 -25.60
CA GLU A 74 -19.39 -33.28 -24.80
C GLU A 74 -20.08 -32.39 -23.76
N LEU A 75 -21.42 -32.39 -23.74
CA LEU A 75 -22.22 -31.66 -22.77
C LEU A 75 -23.12 -32.64 -22.02
N ARG A 76 -23.00 -32.65 -20.72
CA ARG A 76 -23.81 -33.53 -19.82
C ARG A 76 -25.00 -32.76 -19.27
N ALA A 77 -26.19 -33.39 -19.26
CA ALA A 77 -27.40 -32.78 -18.71
C ALA A 77 -27.24 -32.42 -17.22
N SER A 78 -26.61 -33.30 -16.43
CA SER A 78 -26.33 -33.02 -15.01
C SER A 78 -25.43 -31.81 -14.79
N ARG A 79 -24.55 -31.54 -15.74
CA ARG A 79 -23.65 -30.37 -15.65
C ARG A 79 -24.38 -29.06 -15.86
N ILE A 80 -25.38 -29.01 -16.75
CA ILE A 80 -26.25 -27.86 -16.96
C ILE A 80 -26.93 -27.49 -15.64
N SER A 81 -27.65 -28.42 -15.05
CA SER A 81 -28.38 -28.24 -13.78
C SER A 81 -27.47 -27.81 -12.65
N ARG A 82 -26.27 -28.41 -12.55
CA ARG A 82 -25.28 -28.09 -11.53
C ARG A 82 -24.75 -26.65 -11.67
N VAL A 83 -24.49 -26.18 -12.90
CA VAL A 83 -23.91 -24.86 -13.14
C VAL A 83 -24.96 -23.77 -13.05
N LEU A 84 -26.13 -23.97 -13.68
CA LEU A 84 -27.19 -22.97 -13.75
C LEU A 84 -28.09 -22.97 -12.51
N GLY A 85 -28.09 -24.04 -11.74
CA GLY A 85 -28.92 -24.16 -10.54
C GLY A 85 -30.41 -24.38 -10.81
N VAL A 86 -30.77 -24.69 -12.05
CA VAL A 86 -32.13 -24.98 -12.50
C VAL A 86 -32.07 -26.14 -13.49
N ASP A 87 -33.09 -27.00 -13.46
CA ASP A 87 -33.25 -28.05 -14.45
C ASP A 87 -33.96 -27.48 -15.69
N ILE A 88 -33.30 -27.61 -16.83
CA ILE A 88 -33.85 -27.21 -18.15
C ILE A 88 -34.17 -28.50 -18.90
N ASP A 89 -35.39 -28.58 -19.45
CA ASP A 89 -35.80 -29.73 -20.22
C ASP A 89 -34.86 -30.00 -21.39
N ASN A 90 -34.50 -31.28 -21.64
CA ASN A 90 -33.58 -31.63 -22.73
C ASN A 90 -34.13 -31.13 -24.10
N SER A 91 -35.43 -31.18 -24.32
CA SER A 91 -36.06 -30.67 -25.52
C SER A 91 -35.88 -29.15 -25.71
N ALA A 92 -35.81 -28.40 -24.62
CA ALA A 92 -35.51 -26.96 -24.67
C ALA A 92 -34.04 -26.69 -25.01
N VAL A 93 -33.14 -27.54 -24.51
CA VAL A 93 -31.71 -27.51 -24.88
C VAL A 93 -31.52 -27.81 -26.36
N ASP A 94 -32.22 -28.84 -26.88
CA ASP A 94 -32.21 -29.21 -28.29
C ASP A 94 -32.71 -28.05 -29.20
N ASP A 95 -33.80 -27.38 -28.83
CA ASP A 95 -34.33 -26.20 -29.55
C ASP A 95 -33.30 -25.05 -29.54
N ILE A 96 -32.64 -24.81 -28.42
CA ILE A 96 -31.59 -23.77 -28.31
C ILE A 96 -30.46 -24.06 -29.27
N PHE A 97 -29.91 -25.27 -29.29
CA PHE A 97 -28.86 -25.65 -30.22
C PHE A 97 -29.29 -25.58 -31.68
N ALA A 98 -30.49 -26.05 -32.00
CA ALA A 98 -31.00 -25.94 -33.36
C ALA A 98 -31.12 -24.47 -33.83
N ARG A 99 -31.62 -23.57 -32.97
CA ARG A 99 -31.71 -22.12 -33.27
C ARG A 99 -30.35 -21.46 -33.42
N LEU A 100 -29.33 -21.95 -32.76
CA LEU A 100 -27.95 -21.45 -32.85
C LEU A 100 -27.15 -22.13 -33.96
N ASN A 101 -27.76 -23.02 -34.75
CA ASN A 101 -27.13 -23.82 -35.80
C ASN A 101 -25.98 -24.71 -35.33
N PHE A 102 -26.04 -25.22 -34.12
CA PHE A 102 -25.10 -26.25 -33.64
C PHE A 102 -25.50 -27.62 -34.21
N SER A 103 -24.50 -28.39 -34.63
CA SER A 103 -24.71 -29.81 -35.00
C SER A 103 -24.62 -30.67 -33.74
N VAL A 104 -25.64 -31.46 -33.49
CA VAL A 104 -25.80 -32.22 -32.26
C VAL A 104 -26.04 -33.70 -32.53
N ASN A 105 -25.24 -34.56 -31.90
CA ASN A 105 -25.52 -35.98 -31.78
C ASN A 105 -25.85 -36.30 -30.32
N ILE A 106 -26.95 -37.02 -30.07
CA ILE A 106 -27.37 -37.37 -28.70
C ILE A 106 -26.91 -38.78 -28.38
N THR A 107 -26.34 -38.99 -27.20
CA THR A 107 -25.98 -40.28 -26.66
C THR A 107 -26.49 -40.42 -25.24
N ASP A 108 -26.75 -41.65 -24.80
CA ASP A 108 -27.05 -41.97 -23.40
C ASP A 108 -25.91 -42.79 -22.84
N HIS A 109 -25.35 -42.34 -21.73
CA HIS A 109 -24.31 -43.12 -21.07
C HIS A 109 -24.69 -43.29 -19.59
N ASN A 110 -24.98 -44.55 -19.20
CA ASN A 110 -25.41 -44.91 -17.85
C ASN A 110 -26.68 -44.16 -17.36
N GLY A 111 -27.61 -43.85 -18.27
CA GLY A 111 -28.84 -43.12 -17.93
C GLY A 111 -28.62 -41.59 -17.85
N GLU A 112 -27.46 -41.08 -18.23
CA GLU A 112 -27.20 -39.64 -18.38
C GLU A 112 -27.34 -39.23 -19.83
N HIS A 113 -28.16 -38.20 -20.09
CA HIS A 113 -28.31 -37.59 -21.41
C HIS A 113 -27.09 -36.73 -21.72
N ILE A 114 -26.45 -37.00 -22.87
CA ILE A 114 -25.23 -36.31 -23.31
C ILE A 114 -25.42 -35.85 -24.75
N TRP A 115 -25.09 -34.56 -24.96
CA TRP A 115 -25.00 -33.99 -26.30
C TRP A 115 -23.54 -33.95 -26.75
N ILE A 116 -23.24 -34.49 -27.91
CA ILE A 116 -21.98 -34.30 -28.61
C ILE A 116 -22.20 -33.18 -29.63
N VAL A 117 -21.67 -32.00 -29.34
CA VAL A 117 -21.97 -30.76 -30.02
C VAL A 117 -20.78 -30.30 -30.83
N SER A 118 -21.03 -29.93 -32.11
CA SER A 118 -20.10 -29.22 -32.97
C SER A 118 -20.61 -27.81 -33.23
N ALA A 119 -19.79 -26.82 -32.93
CA ALA A 119 -20.10 -25.41 -33.13
C ALA A 119 -19.93 -25.03 -34.64
N PRO A 120 -20.77 -24.14 -35.20
CA PRO A 120 -20.57 -23.65 -36.54
C PRO A 120 -19.25 -22.83 -36.65
N SER A 121 -18.68 -22.75 -37.84
CA SER A 121 -17.38 -22.15 -38.13
C SER A 121 -17.20 -20.68 -37.67
N HIS A 122 -18.30 -19.94 -37.58
CA HIS A 122 -18.31 -18.55 -37.06
C HIS A 122 -18.27 -18.47 -35.54
N ARG A 123 -18.43 -19.58 -34.81
CA ARG A 123 -18.36 -19.67 -33.35
C ARG A 123 -17.04 -20.29 -32.94
N PHE A 124 -15.95 -19.62 -33.28
CA PHE A 124 -14.58 -19.98 -32.92
C PHE A 124 -14.28 -19.82 -31.41
N ASP A 125 -15.18 -19.18 -30.67
CA ASP A 125 -15.14 -18.98 -29.22
C ASP A 125 -15.59 -20.22 -28.43
N ILE A 126 -16.32 -21.14 -29.03
CA ILE A 126 -16.88 -22.33 -28.37
C ILE A 126 -15.87 -23.47 -28.42
N ALA A 127 -15.33 -23.85 -27.25
CA ALA A 127 -14.30 -24.86 -27.16
C ALA A 127 -14.46 -25.89 -26.05
N ILE A 128 -15.26 -25.58 -25.01
CA ILE A 128 -15.44 -26.40 -23.81
C ILE A 128 -16.91 -26.49 -23.39
N GLU A 129 -17.23 -27.44 -22.53
CA GLU A 129 -18.59 -27.68 -22.01
C GLU A 129 -19.22 -26.41 -21.37
N ALA A 130 -18.39 -25.56 -20.71
CA ALA A 130 -18.87 -24.34 -20.10
C ALA A 130 -19.38 -23.32 -21.11
N ASP A 131 -18.77 -23.23 -22.31
CA ASP A 131 -19.20 -22.31 -23.37
C ASP A 131 -20.59 -22.70 -23.89
N LEU A 132 -20.89 -24.00 -24.01
CA LEU A 132 -22.20 -24.49 -24.38
C LEU A 132 -23.26 -24.17 -23.31
N ILE A 133 -22.89 -24.28 -22.03
CA ILE A 133 -23.77 -23.92 -20.91
C ILE A 133 -24.04 -22.39 -20.92
N GLU A 134 -23.05 -21.59 -21.26
CA GLU A 134 -23.21 -20.13 -21.42
C GLU A 134 -24.25 -19.83 -22.52
N GLU A 135 -24.14 -20.44 -23.69
CA GLU A 135 -25.10 -20.26 -24.78
C GLU A 135 -26.52 -20.68 -24.37
N ILE A 136 -26.67 -21.82 -23.70
CA ILE A 136 -27.97 -22.24 -23.16
C ILE A 136 -28.50 -21.19 -22.17
N SER A 137 -27.71 -20.73 -21.24
CA SER A 137 -28.16 -19.74 -20.26
C SER A 137 -28.51 -18.40 -20.87
N ARG A 138 -27.76 -17.99 -21.90
CA ARG A 138 -28.01 -16.74 -22.65
C ARG A 138 -29.34 -16.77 -23.40
N VAL A 139 -29.62 -17.88 -24.07
CA VAL A 139 -30.85 -18.03 -24.86
C VAL A 139 -32.08 -18.33 -23.99
N TYR A 140 -31.90 -19.12 -22.92
CA TYR A 140 -32.91 -19.37 -21.90
C TYR A 140 -33.30 -18.08 -21.17
N GLY A 141 -32.33 -17.18 -20.98
CA GLY A 141 -32.45 -15.89 -20.32
C GLY A 141 -31.94 -15.87 -18.90
N TYR A 142 -30.92 -15.06 -18.63
CA TYR A 142 -30.32 -14.90 -17.30
C TYR A 142 -31.32 -14.56 -16.20
N ASN A 143 -32.37 -13.81 -16.52
CA ASN A 143 -33.42 -13.44 -15.57
C ASN A 143 -34.29 -14.64 -15.11
N ASN A 144 -34.25 -15.75 -15.85
CA ASN A 144 -34.96 -16.99 -15.49
C ASN A 144 -34.14 -17.91 -14.61
N LEU A 145 -32.86 -17.58 -14.40
CA LEU A 145 -31.97 -18.36 -13.54
C LEU A 145 -32.21 -18.00 -12.06
N PRO A 146 -32.26 -18.99 -11.14
CA PRO A 146 -32.49 -18.72 -9.73
C PRO A 146 -31.30 -18.06 -9.07
N THR A 147 -31.52 -17.01 -8.30
CA THR A 147 -30.52 -16.46 -7.37
C THR A 147 -30.52 -17.31 -6.10
N ARG A 148 -29.39 -17.92 -5.76
CA ARG A 148 -29.24 -18.71 -4.55
C ARG A 148 -28.19 -18.10 -3.63
N THR A 149 -28.52 -18.02 -2.35
CA THR A 149 -27.54 -17.65 -1.32
C THR A 149 -26.56 -18.82 -1.11
N PRO A 150 -25.25 -18.61 -1.25
CA PRO A 150 -24.29 -19.68 -1.00
C PRO A 150 -24.28 -20.06 0.49
N PHE A 151 -24.22 -21.35 0.77
CA PHE A 151 -23.96 -21.87 2.11
C PHE A 151 -22.53 -22.41 2.17
N ALA A 152 -21.76 -21.90 3.14
CA ALA A 152 -20.42 -22.37 3.40
C ALA A 152 -20.16 -22.40 4.91
N SER A 153 -19.40 -23.39 5.37
CA SER A 153 -18.83 -23.36 6.71
C SER A 153 -17.74 -22.30 6.74
N LEU A 154 -17.94 -21.24 7.50
CA LEU A 154 -16.96 -20.19 7.71
C LEU A 154 -16.13 -20.51 8.96
N ASN A 155 -14.87 -20.83 8.76
CA ASN A 155 -13.90 -20.82 9.85
C ASN A 155 -13.39 -19.40 10.04
N MET A 156 -13.93 -18.71 11.04
CA MET A 156 -13.42 -17.41 11.41
C MET A 156 -12.10 -17.59 12.16
N SER A 157 -11.01 -17.16 11.54
CA SER A 157 -9.73 -17.06 12.24
C SER A 157 -9.81 -15.98 13.32
N LYS A 158 -9.42 -16.33 14.54
CA LYS A 158 -9.31 -15.35 15.62
C LYS A 158 -8.15 -14.40 15.30
N LYS A 159 -8.41 -13.10 15.25
CA LYS A 159 -7.34 -12.11 15.22
C LYS A 159 -6.58 -12.16 16.54
N ALA A 160 -5.26 -12.05 16.46
CA ALA A 160 -4.42 -11.95 17.65
C ALA A 160 -4.74 -10.65 18.38
N GLU A 161 -4.98 -10.71 19.70
CA GLU A 161 -5.21 -9.51 20.51
C GLU A 161 -3.98 -8.59 20.57
N THR A 162 -2.81 -9.13 20.24
CA THR A 162 -1.53 -8.40 20.13
C THR A 162 -1.39 -7.65 18.80
N GLU A 163 -2.35 -7.74 17.90
CA GLU A 163 -2.36 -7.00 16.63
C GLU A 163 -3.17 -5.71 16.77
N LEU A 164 -2.53 -4.58 16.48
CA LEU A 164 -3.19 -3.28 16.33
C LEU A 164 -3.69 -3.14 14.90
N SER A 165 -4.98 -2.87 14.72
CA SER A 165 -5.50 -2.60 13.38
C SER A 165 -4.82 -1.37 12.75
N LEU A 166 -4.37 -1.48 11.53
CA LEU A 166 -3.81 -0.35 10.78
C LEU A 166 -4.83 0.80 10.63
N ASN A 167 -6.12 0.49 10.55
CA ASN A 167 -7.18 1.52 10.52
C ASN A 167 -7.14 2.39 11.77
N ARG A 168 -6.88 1.82 12.95
CA ARG A 168 -6.75 2.62 14.18
C ARG A 168 -5.55 3.57 14.13
N VAL A 169 -4.46 3.18 13.48
CA VAL A 169 -3.31 4.06 13.24
C VAL A 169 -3.68 5.19 12.28
N ARG A 170 -4.41 4.87 11.21
CA ARG A 170 -4.94 5.87 10.25
C ARG A 170 -5.86 6.86 10.92
N ASP A 171 -6.87 6.37 11.65
CA ASP A 171 -7.83 7.21 12.38
C ASP A 171 -7.12 8.14 13.38
N HIS A 172 -6.06 7.63 14.02
CA HIS A 172 -5.25 8.43 14.95
C HIS A 172 -4.53 9.57 14.23
N LEU A 173 -3.89 9.31 13.08
CA LEU A 173 -3.24 10.36 12.28
C LEU A 173 -4.26 11.37 11.74
N VAL A 174 -5.44 10.92 11.30
CA VAL A 174 -6.55 11.82 10.91
C VAL A 174 -6.95 12.70 12.09
N GLY A 175 -7.08 12.14 13.30
CA GLY A 175 -7.33 12.89 14.52
C GLY A 175 -6.23 13.91 14.89
N ARG A 176 -5.01 13.72 14.37
CA ARG A 176 -3.88 14.66 14.48
C ARG A 176 -3.83 15.68 13.35
N GLY A 177 -4.83 15.71 12.47
CA GLY A 177 -4.97 16.67 11.37
C GLY A 177 -4.25 16.28 10.09
N TYR A 178 -3.89 15.02 9.93
CA TYR A 178 -3.35 14.49 8.66
C TYR A 178 -4.49 14.04 7.74
N PHE A 179 -4.25 14.17 6.43
CA PHE A 179 -5.10 13.63 5.39
C PHE A 179 -4.42 12.41 4.76
N GLU A 180 -5.16 11.33 4.59
CA GLU A 180 -4.64 10.14 3.90
C GLU A 180 -4.55 10.44 2.39
N ALA A 181 -3.38 10.17 1.83
CA ALA A 181 -3.14 10.20 0.40
C ALA A 181 -2.92 8.77 -0.11
N ILE A 182 -3.27 8.54 -1.37
CA ILE A 182 -2.96 7.30 -2.09
C ILE A 182 -2.22 7.70 -3.34
N THR A 183 -0.92 7.41 -3.38
CA THR A 183 -0.07 7.76 -4.51
C THR A 183 0.31 6.52 -5.32
N TYR A 184 0.80 6.74 -6.54
CA TYR A 184 1.25 5.64 -7.37
C TYR A 184 2.49 4.96 -6.80
N SER A 185 2.57 3.65 -6.98
CA SER A 185 3.76 2.86 -6.66
C SER A 185 4.89 3.05 -7.66
N PHE A 186 4.62 3.75 -8.76
CA PHE A 186 5.59 4.12 -9.78
C PHE A 186 5.90 5.61 -9.66
N VAL A 187 7.18 5.95 -9.62
CA VAL A 187 7.66 7.30 -9.33
C VAL A 187 8.75 7.73 -10.30
N ASP A 188 9.05 9.01 -10.27
CA ASP A 188 10.16 9.58 -11.02
C ASP A 188 11.51 9.11 -10.45
N ALA A 189 12.42 8.66 -11.33
CA ALA A 189 13.71 8.12 -10.94
C ALA A 189 14.61 9.17 -10.24
N ALA A 190 14.57 10.42 -10.68
CA ALA A 190 15.37 11.50 -10.10
C ALA A 190 14.86 11.87 -8.70
N MET A 191 13.53 11.95 -8.53
CA MET A 191 12.92 12.21 -7.23
C MET A 191 13.17 11.05 -6.25
N GLN A 192 13.10 9.81 -6.73
CA GLN A 192 13.44 8.62 -5.94
C GLN A 192 14.90 8.64 -5.48
N ALA A 193 15.83 8.97 -6.38
CA ALA A 193 17.25 9.08 -6.05
C ALA A 193 17.56 10.23 -5.08
N ALA A 194 16.83 11.34 -5.16
CA ALA A 194 16.99 12.46 -4.24
C ALA A 194 16.50 12.16 -2.82
N LEU A 195 15.38 11.41 -2.69
CA LEU A 195 14.72 11.14 -1.41
C LEU A 195 15.14 9.81 -0.76
N ASN A 196 15.64 8.85 -1.53
CA ASN A 196 16.11 7.57 -0.99
C ASN A 196 17.27 7.01 -1.83
N PRO A 197 18.44 7.66 -1.85
CA PRO A 197 19.56 7.31 -2.73
C PRO A 197 20.24 5.97 -2.39
N GLU A 198 20.08 5.48 -1.16
CA GLU A 198 20.72 4.24 -0.71
C GLU A 198 20.08 2.97 -1.29
N HIS A 199 18.91 3.11 -1.90
CA HIS A 199 18.14 1.99 -2.43
C HIS A 199 18.00 2.12 -3.96
N THR A 200 18.57 1.19 -4.69
CA THR A 200 18.39 1.11 -6.15
C THR A 200 16.95 0.68 -6.47
N PRO A 201 16.16 1.52 -7.15
CA PRO A 201 14.80 1.18 -7.51
C PRO A 201 14.75 0.21 -8.69
N ILE A 202 13.67 -0.55 -8.81
CA ILE A 202 13.39 -1.43 -9.93
C ILE A 202 12.84 -0.60 -11.09
N ALA A 203 13.53 -0.60 -12.24
CA ALA A 203 13.08 0.10 -13.43
C ALA A 203 11.97 -0.68 -14.15
N LEU A 204 10.96 0.03 -14.68
CA LEU A 204 9.90 -0.56 -15.48
C LEU A 204 10.35 -0.71 -16.93
N ALA A 205 10.05 -1.86 -17.56
CA ALA A 205 10.36 -2.10 -18.96
C ALA A 205 9.52 -1.21 -19.92
N ASN A 206 8.29 -0.87 -19.52
CA ASN A 206 7.33 -0.11 -20.32
C ASN A 206 6.57 0.90 -19.44
N PRO A 207 7.22 1.96 -18.93
CA PRO A 207 6.59 2.93 -18.06
C PRO A 207 5.49 3.71 -18.77
N LEU A 208 4.45 4.11 -18.03
CA LEU A 208 3.37 4.95 -18.53
C LEU A 208 3.85 6.35 -18.95
N SER A 209 4.84 6.88 -18.23
CA SER A 209 5.53 8.14 -18.53
C SER A 209 6.93 8.13 -17.92
N ALA A 210 7.78 9.06 -18.32
CA ALA A 210 9.11 9.24 -17.73
C ALA A 210 9.06 9.50 -16.21
N GLU A 211 8.01 10.19 -15.74
CA GLU A 211 7.77 10.47 -14.32
C GLU A 211 7.28 9.27 -13.50
N MET A 212 7.05 8.11 -14.15
CA MET A 212 6.58 6.86 -13.54
C MET A 212 7.47 5.70 -13.98
N SER A 213 8.78 5.91 -14.02
CA SER A 213 9.73 4.99 -14.64
C SER A 213 10.29 3.93 -13.71
N VAL A 214 10.15 4.10 -12.38
CA VAL A 214 10.70 3.16 -11.40
C VAL A 214 9.69 2.83 -10.30
N MET A 215 9.83 1.65 -9.70
CA MET A 215 9.07 1.27 -8.51
C MET A 215 9.60 2.00 -7.28
N ARG A 216 8.72 2.53 -6.45
CA ARG A 216 9.09 3.26 -5.24
C ARG A 216 9.76 2.36 -4.19
N THR A 217 10.87 2.82 -3.63
CA THR A 217 11.54 2.21 -2.46
C THR A 217 11.14 2.89 -1.16
N SER A 218 10.55 4.09 -1.25
CA SER A 218 9.98 4.89 -0.18
C SER A 218 8.66 5.51 -0.65
N ILE A 219 7.76 5.84 0.30
CA ILE A 219 6.50 6.54 0.00
C ILE A 219 6.75 8.05 -0.18
N TRP A 220 7.86 8.58 0.30
CA TRP A 220 8.18 10.00 0.26
C TRP A 220 8.07 10.66 -1.13
N PRO A 221 8.52 10.04 -2.24
CA PRO A 221 8.40 10.67 -3.57
C PRO A 221 6.96 11.05 -3.93
N GLY A 222 6.01 10.14 -3.71
CA GLY A 222 4.59 10.39 -3.97
C GLY A 222 4.01 11.48 -3.05
N LEU A 223 4.31 11.42 -1.77
CA LEU A 223 3.84 12.39 -0.78
C LEU A 223 4.42 13.78 -0.99
N VAL A 224 5.72 13.90 -1.27
CA VAL A 224 6.37 15.19 -1.55
C VAL A 224 5.82 15.83 -2.83
N LYS A 225 5.63 15.02 -3.90
CA LYS A 225 4.97 15.50 -5.14
C LYS A 225 3.57 16.03 -4.84
N SER A 226 2.79 15.31 -4.04
CA SER A 226 1.44 15.71 -3.63
C SER A 226 1.45 16.98 -2.77
N LEU A 227 2.42 17.09 -1.85
CA LEU A 227 2.58 18.31 -1.03
C LEU A 227 2.91 19.51 -1.91
N ILE A 228 3.89 19.43 -2.81
CA ILE A 228 4.27 20.51 -3.74
C ILE A 228 3.05 20.93 -4.58
N TYR A 229 2.28 19.96 -5.07
CA TYR A 229 1.04 20.24 -5.82
C TYR A 229 0.04 21.08 -5.03
N ASN A 230 -0.14 20.78 -3.74
CA ASN A 230 -1.07 21.50 -2.86
C ASN A 230 -0.55 22.92 -2.53
N VAL A 231 0.73 23.03 -2.18
CA VAL A 231 1.32 24.33 -1.84
C VAL A 231 1.31 25.30 -3.04
N ASN A 232 1.58 24.79 -4.25
CA ASN A 232 1.47 25.58 -5.48
C ASN A 232 0.03 26.05 -5.76
N ARG A 233 -0.97 25.48 -5.06
CA ARG A 233 -2.38 25.92 -5.07
C ARG A 233 -2.78 26.69 -3.83
N GLN A 234 -1.79 27.33 -3.18
CA GLN A 234 -1.99 28.23 -2.03
C GLN A 234 -2.50 27.53 -0.75
N GLN A 235 -2.32 26.21 -0.64
CA GLN A 235 -2.52 25.52 0.63
C GLN A 235 -1.31 25.81 1.52
N THR A 236 -1.52 26.59 2.59
CA THR A 236 -0.45 27.05 3.47
C THR A 236 -0.05 26.02 4.53
N GLN A 237 -0.95 25.10 4.85
CA GLN A 237 -0.73 24.00 5.79
C GLN A 237 -1.05 22.66 5.10
N VAL A 238 -0.06 21.79 5.02
CA VAL A 238 -0.23 20.46 4.42
C VAL A 238 0.33 19.42 5.35
N ARG A 239 -0.53 18.46 5.73
CA ARG A 239 -0.20 17.27 6.51
C ARG A 239 -0.78 16.07 5.80
N LEU A 240 0.07 15.30 5.11
CA LEU A 240 -0.35 14.11 4.37
C LEU A 240 0.32 12.87 4.96
N PHE A 241 -0.38 11.75 4.93
CA PHE A 241 0.20 10.45 5.20
C PHE A 241 -0.30 9.40 4.22
N GLU A 242 0.45 8.33 4.07
CA GLU A 242 0.08 7.17 3.26
C GLU A 242 0.61 5.89 3.91
N SER A 243 -0.16 4.80 3.79
CA SER A 243 0.36 3.46 4.04
C SER A 243 0.33 2.64 2.76
N GLY A 244 1.46 2.10 2.36
CA GLY A 244 1.57 1.39 1.09
C GLY A 244 2.78 0.48 1.02
N LEU A 245 2.84 -0.33 -0.04
CA LEU A 245 3.99 -1.19 -0.33
C LEU A 245 5.11 -0.37 -0.97
N CYS A 246 6.33 -0.65 -0.54
CA CYS A 246 7.57 -0.24 -1.16
C CYS A 246 8.32 -1.47 -1.65
N PHE A 247 9.06 -1.31 -2.75
CA PHE A 247 9.64 -2.41 -3.50
C PHE A 247 11.15 -2.23 -3.59
N SER A 248 11.89 -3.27 -3.28
CA SER A 248 13.34 -3.26 -3.40
C SER A 248 13.87 -4.60 -3.91
N GLN A 249 14.99 -4.53 -4.60
CA GLN A 249 15.74 -5.71 -4.95
C GLN A 249 16.68 -6.06 -3.80
N PRO A 250 16.73 -7.32 -3.34
CA PRO A 250 17.69 -7.73 -2.34
C PRO A 250 19.14 -7.44 -2.81
N PRO A 251 20.00 -6.93 -1.93
CA PRO A 251 21.41 -6.78 -2.25
C PRO A 251 21.98 -8.16 -2.60
N ASN A 252 22.73 -8.28 -3.69
CA ASN A 252 23.40 -9.49 -4.20
C ASN A 252 22.60 -10.37 -5.18
N GLN A 253 21.47 -9.93 -5.70
CA GLN A 253 20.79 -10.66 -6.78
C GLN A 253 20.91 -9.90 -8.10
N THR A 254 21.46 -10.57 -9.12
CA THR A 254 21.69 -9.99 -10.46
C THR A 254 20.53 -10.24 -11.43
N SER A 255 19.60 -11.13 -11.11
CA SER A 255 18.41 -11.39 -11.92
C SER A 255 17.14 -10.99 -11.19
N LEU A 256 16.32 -10.13 -11.81
CA LEU A 256 14.97 -9.82 -11.36
C LEU A 256 14.06 -11.02 -11.65
N SER A 257 13.63 -11.70 -10.59
CA SER A 257 12.51 -12.65 -10.61
C SER A 257 11.40 -12.08 -9.74
N PHE A 258 10.16 -12.37 -10.08
CA PHE A 258 9.00 -11.92 -9.30
C PHE A 258 9.09 -12.38 -7.82
N ASP A 259 9.64 -13.57 -7.60
CA ASP A 259 9.82 -14.15 -6.27
C ASP A 259 10.92 -13.46 -5.43
N ASN A 260 11.77 -12.66 -6.08
CA ASN A 260 12.93 -12.01 -5.45
C ASN A 260 12.71 -10.53 -5.14
N ILE A 261 11.51 -10.00 -5.38
CA ILE A 261 11.19 -8.61 -5.04
C ILE A 261 10.76 -8.54 -3.58
N SER A 262 11.54 -7.81 -2.78
CA SER A 262 11.14 -7.50 -1.40
C SER A 262 10.02 -6.48 -1.42
N GLN A 263 8.93 -6.78 -0.73
CA GLN A 263 7.75 -5.93 -0.59
C GLN A 263 7.54 -5.60 0.89
N ILE A 264 7.86 -4.38 1.27
CA ILE A 264 7.72 -3.91 2.66
C ILE A 264 6.60 -2.90 2.73
N LYS A 265 5.64 -3.14 3.62
CA LYS A 265 4.58 -2.18 3.87
C LYS A 265 5.08 -1.09 4.82
N LYS A 266 4.98 0.16 4.38
CA LYS A 266 5.43 1.32 5.14
C LYS A 266 4.26 2.28 5.43
N LEU A 267 4.41 3.07 6.48
CA LEU A 267 3.59 4.21 6.83
C LEU A 267 4.48 5.44 6.76
N ALA A 268 4.14 6.41 5.95
CA ALA A 268 4.94 7.62 5.83
C ALA A 268 4.05 8.87 5.89
N GLY A 269 4.66 10.01 6.20
CA GLY A 269 3.98 11.28 6.16
C GLY A 269 4.90 12.43 5.83
N VAL A 270 4.26 13.53 5.46
CA VAL A 270 4.89 14.78 5.08
C VAL A 270 4.11 15.95 5.68
N VAL A 271 4.84 16.91 6.25
CA VAL A 271 4.24 18.05 6.98
C VAL A 271 4.95 19.33 6.59
N CYS A 272 4.18 20.37 6.28
CA CYS A 272 4.68 21.74 6.14
C CYS A 272 3.64 22.77 6.59
N GLY A 273 4.10 23.99 6.82
CA GLY A 273 3.26 25.14 7.17
C GLY A 273 3.08 25.36 8.66
N PRO A 274 2.06 26.11 9.07
CA PRO A 274 1.84 26.46 10.46
C PRO A 274 1.50 25.22 11.32
N ARG A 275 1.90 25.27 12.59
CA ARG A 275 1.63 24.25 13.60
C ARG A 275 0.14 24.01 13.80
N GLN A 276 -0.62 25.07 13.84
CA GLN A 276 -2.07 25.11 14.02
C GLN A 276 -2.71 26.06 13.00
N ASN A 277 -3.99 25.87 12.74
CA ASN A 277 -4.74 26.80 11.92
C ASN A 277 -4.73 28.19 12.52
N GLU A 278 -4.64 29.21 11.66
CA GLU A 278 -4.68 30.60 12.06
C GLU A 278 -5.99 30.91 12.77
N ASN A 279 -5.88 31.40 14.00
CA ASN A 279 -7.00 31.90 14.79
C ASN A 279 -6.49 32.91 15.83
N TRP A 280 -7.43 33.56 16.51
CA TRP A 280 -7.15 34.64 17.49
C TRP A 280 -6.39 34.19 18.75
N SER A 281 -6.32 32.89 19.04
CA SER A 281 -5.68 32.32 20.25
C SER A 281 -4.37 31.58 19.95
N ASN A 282 -4.03 31.36 18.69
CA ASN A 282 -2.83 30.63 18.28
C ASN A 282 -1.75 31.58 17.75
N ASP A 283 -0.54 31.40 18.23
CA ASP A 283 0.64 32.02 17.62
C ASP A 283 0.90 31.42 16.25
N SER A 284 1.38 32.24 15.30
CA SER A 284 1.72 31.79 13.93
C SER A 284 3.04 31.02 13.88
N GLN A 285 3.19 30.02 14.74
CA GLN A 285 4.38 29.18 14.77
C GLN A 285 4.35 28.15 13.63
N ILE A 286 5.46 28.03 12.93
CA ILE A 286 5.66 26.99 11.92
C ILE A 286 5.97 25.68 12.64
N VAL A 287 5.49 24.58 12.06
CA VAL A 287 5.77 23.22 12.53
C VAL A 287 7.28 22.98 12.65
N ASP A 288 7.71 22.34 13.70
CA ASP A 288 9.09 21.97 13.94
C ASP A 288 9.30 20.44 14.05
N PHE A 289 10.55 20.03 14.27
CA PHE A 289 10.92 18.63 14.45
C PHE A 289 10.16 17.96 15.60
N PHE A 290 9.98 18.68 16.72
CA PHE A 290 9.36 18.11 17.92
C PHE A 290 7.85 17.96 17.78
N ASP A 291 7.21 18.79 16.98
CA ASP A 291 5.79 18.64 16.64
C ASP A 291 5.53 17.31 15.92
N VAL A 292 6.32 17.03 14.87
CA VAL A 292 6.18 15.80 14.10
C VAL A 292 6.65 14.58 14.90
N LYS A 293 7.71 14.74 15.72
CA LYS A 293 8.13 13.72 16.67
C LYS A 293 7.01 13.36 17.63
N GLY A 294 6.32 14.35 18.20
CA GLY A 294 5.16 14.13 19.08
C GLY A 294 3.99 13.43 18.39
N ASP A 295 3.76 13.72 17.10
CA ASP A 295 2.76 13.00 16.31
C ASP A 295 3.13 11.52 16.20
N ILE A 296 4.40 11.20 15.91
CA ILE A 296 4.87 9.83 15.79
C ILE A 296 4.90 9.13 17.15
N GLU A 297 5.37 9.78 18.22
CA GLU A 297 5.31 9.23 19.57
C GLU A 297 3.88 8.83 19.96
N SER A 298 2.90 9.63 19.56
CA SER A 298 1.47 9.33 19.82
C SER A 298 0.98 8.11 19.02
N VAL A 299 1.49 7.88 17.82
CA VAL A 299 1.23 6.65 17.04
C VAL A 299 1.87 5.44 17.72
N LEU A 300 3.14 5.56 18.13
CA LEU A 300 3.86 4.49 18.80
C LEU A 300 3.24 4.14 20.17
N ALA A 301 2.65 5.10 20.86
CA ALA A 301 1.95 4.86 22.11
C ALA A 301 0.72 3.93 21.95
N LEU A 302 0.11 3.86 20.76
CA LEU A 302 -0.99 2.92 20.49
C LEU A 302 -0.57 1.45 20.63
N THR A 303 0.74 1.16 20.50
CA THR A 303 1.28 -0.19 20.66
C THR A 303 1.31 -0.67 22.11
N GLY A 304 1.19 0.25 23.07
CA GLY A 304 1.41 -0.05 24.50
C GLY A 304 2.86 -0.44 24.84
N GLN A 305 3.81 -0.11 23.94
CA GLN A 305 5.23 -0.41 24.04
C GLN A 305 6.09 0.82 23.69
N ALA A 306 5.59 2.02 23.97
CA ALA A 306 6.27 3.27 23.59
C ALA A 306 7.72 3.34 24.13
N GLU A 307 7.99 2.69 25.25
CA GLU A 307 9.30 2.61 25.89
C GLU A 307 10.33 1.78 25.12
N THR A 308 9.92 0.92 24.20
CA THR A 308 10.82 0.12 23.35
C THR A 308 11.32 0.89 22.14
N PHE A 309 10.72 2.06 21.87
CA PHE A 309 11.10 2.90 20.75
C PHE A 309 12.03 4.02 21.20
N GLU A 310 13.10 4.21 20.44
CA GLU A 310 14.08 5.28 20.67
C GLU A 310 14.24 6.12 19.39
N PHE A 311 14.37 7.44 19.58
CA PHE A 311 14.73 8.38 18.52
C PHE A 311 16.21 8.73 18.69
N VAL A 312 17.04 8.21 17.80
CA VAL A 312 18.49 8.39 17.85
C VAL A 312 18.92 9.36 16.74
N ALA A 313 19.66 10.40 17.10
CA ALA A 313 20.19 11.35 16.12
C ALA A 313 21.09 10.60 15.13
N GLN A 314 20.69 10.58 13.88
CA GLN A 314 21.42 9.91 12.80
C GLN A 314 21.18 10.64 11.48
N ALA A 315 22.25 10.81 10.72
CA ALA A 315 22.14 11.39 9.38
C ALA A 315 21.41 10.43 8.43
N HIS A 316 20.56 11.00 7.59
CA HIS A 316 19.94 10.33 6.45
C HIS A 316 20.18 11.19 5.21
N PRO A 317 20.50 10.62 4.03
CA PRO A 317 20.90 11.40 2.85
C PRO A 317 19.88 12.47 2.40
N ALA A 318 18.59 12.21 2.58
CA ALA A 318 17.53 13.12 2.24
C ALA A 318 17.14 14.09 3.36
N LEU A 319 17.67 13.93 4.57
CA LEU A 319 17.26 14.71 5.74
C LEU A 319 18.40 15.62 6.23
N HIS A 320 18.03 16.72 6.85
CA HIS A 320 18.96 17.67 7.45
C HIS A 320 19.74 17.03 8.61
N ALA A 321 21.07 17.03 8.55
CA ALA A 321 21.94 16.33 9.50
C ALA A 321 21.72 16.73 10.97
N GLY A 322 21.33 17.99 11.24
CA GLY A 322 21.05 18.47 12.61
C GLY A 322 19.59 18.33 13.06
N GLN A 323 18.70 17.87 12.18
CA GLN A 323 17.26 17.73 12.46
C GLN A 323 16.74 16.41 11.86
N SER A 324 17.43 15.31 12.12
CA SER A 324 17.04 13.97 11.69
C SER A 324 17.31 12.94 12.79
N ALA A 325 16.46 11.94 12.83
CA ALA A 325 16.57 10.80 13.72
C ALA A 325 16.18 9.50 13.02
N VAL A 326 16.88 8.42 13.34
CA VAL A 326 16.41 7.06 13.13
C VAL A 326 15.48 6.69 14.28
N ILE A 327 14.39 6.03 13.97
CA ILE A 327 13.49 5.45 14.95
C ILE A 327 13.86 3.99 15.08
N GLN A 328 14.26 3.58 16.28
CA GLN A 328 14.65 2.21 16.58
C GLN A 328 13.63 1.57 17.51
N LYS A 329 13.40 0.27 17.33
CA LYS A 329 12.67 -0.59 18.26
C LYS A 329 13.60 -1.69 18.71
N ASP A 330 13.85 -1.80 20.02
CA ASP A 330 14.75 -2.79 20.59
C ASP A 330 16.17 -2.77 19.92
N GLY A 331 16.61 -1.58 19.48
CA GLY A 331 17.91 -1.38 18.81
C GLY A 331 17.91 -1.57 17.30
N GLU A 332 16.81 -2.04 16.69
CA GLU A 332 16.67 -2.20 15.24
C GLU A 332 16.00 -0.97 14.61
N ALA A 333 16.52 -0.50 13.47
CA ALA A 333 15.94 0.62 12.74
C ALA A 333 14.59 0.24 12.13
N VAL A 334 13.54 0.95 12.53
CA VAL A 334 12.16 0.75 12.03
C VAL A 334 11.60 1.95 11.28
N GLY A 335 12.35 3.05 11.20
CA GLY A 335 11.94 4.23 10.48
C GLY A 335 12.85 5.43 10.65
N TYR A 336 12.46 6.52 10.00
CA TYR A 336 13.18 7.79 10.03
C TYR A 336 12.22 8.95 10.21
N LEU A 337 12.71 10.03 10.79
CA LEU A 337 12.02 11.32 10.95
C LEU A 337 13.03 12.45 10.76
N GLY A 338 12.65 13.51 10.06
CA GLY A 338 13.49 14.70 9.98
C GLY A 338 12.99 15.78 9.04
N LEU A 339 13.69 16.92 9.07
CA LEU A 339 13.56 17.99 8.12
C LEU A 339 14.20 17.58 6.79
N LEU A 340 13.56 17.85 5.67
CA LEU A 340 14.15 17.64 4.34
C LEU A 340 15.44 18.45 4.19
N ASP A 341 16.48 17.80 3.65
CA ASP A 341 17.80 18.46 3.45
C ASP A 341 17.67 19.67 2.51
N PRO A 342 18.25 20.82 2.83
CA PRO A 342 18.19 22.03 1.99
C PRO A 342 18.67 21.82 0.55
N ARG A 343 19.62 20.90 0.32
CA ARG A 343 20.11 20.57 -1.03
C ARG A 343 19.03 19.83 -1.83
N VAL A 344 18.31 18.91 -1.16
CA VAL A 344 17.17 18.21 -1.76
C VAL A 344 16.00 19.17 -1.99
N GLN A 345 15.75 20.08 -1.04
CA GLN A 345 14.76 21.16 -1.23
C GLN A 345 15.05 22.00 -2.47
N GLN A 346 16.30 22.41 -2.65
CA GLN A 346 16.72 23.17 -3.82
C GLN A 346 16.56 22.37 -5.12
N GLN A 347 16.92 21.10 -5.12
CA GLN A 347 16.77 20.20 -6.27
C GLN A 347 15.30 20.02 -6.67
N LEU A 348 14.38 20.00 -5.70
CA LEU A 348 12.94 19.86 -5.90
C LEU A 348 12.20 21.19 -6.07
N ASP A 349 12.91 22.33 -6.11
CA ASP A 349 12.38 23.71 -6.15
C ASP A 349 11.36 23.99 -5.03
N VAL A 350 11.66 23.55 -3.82
CA VAL A 350 10.83 23.73 -2.62
C VAL A 350 11.38 24.88 -1.80
N ARG A 351 10.53 25.87 -1.44
CA ARG A 351 10.95 27.10 -0.74
C ARG A 351 10.57 27.18 0.73
N PHE A 352 10.02 26.10 1.30
CA PHE A 352 9.54 26.03 2.67
C PHE A 352 10.03 24.75 3.35
N PRO A 353 10.17 24.75 4.68
CA PRO A 353 10.60 23.56 5.41
C PRO A 353 9.54 22.47 5.31
N ILE A 354 9.99 21.24 5.00
CA ILE A 354 9.19 20.04 4.93
C ILE A 354 9.75 19.02 5.93
N PHE A 355 8.91 18.54 6.82
CA PHE A 355 9.24 17.41 7.69
C PHE A 355 8.69 16.12 7.10
N LEU A 356 9.49 15.07 7.17
CA LEU A 356 9.20 13.75 6.64
C LEU A 356 9.32 12.71 7.75
N PHE A 357 8.45 11.71 7.72
CA PHE A 357 8.64 10.49 8.49
C PHE A 357 8.28 9.27 7.65
N GLU A 358 8.92 8.14 7.95
CA GLU A 358 8.57 6.84 7.37
C GLU A 358 8.84 5.74 8.41
N LEU A 359 7.91 4.80 8.54
CA LEU A 359 7.93 3.68 9.50
C LEU A 359 7.59 2.38 8.79
N ILE A 360 8.19 1.28 9.21
CA ILE A 360 7.77 -0.07 8.83
C ILE A 360 6.48 -0.40 9.56
N VAL A 361 5.41 -0.75 8.81
CA VAL A 361 4.07 -0.97 9.38
C VAL A 361 4.06 -2.08 10.42
N GLU A 362 4.76 -3.17 10.21
CA GLU A 362 4.85 -4.31 11.13
C GLU A 362 5.29 -3.89 12.54
N SER A 363 6.17 -2.88 12.63
CA SER A 363 6.65 -2.36 13.90
C SER A 363 5.60 -1.59 14.69
N VAL A 364 4.66 -0.93 13.99
CA VAL A 364 3.62 -0.09 14.60
C VAL A 364 2.28 -0.81 14.81
N ILE A 365 2.07 -1.98 14.22
CA ILE A 365 0.85 -2.78 14.41
C ILE A 365 1.02 -3.90 15.46
N SER A 366 2.23 -4.19 15.91
CA SER A 366 2.49 -5.11 17.02
C SER A 366 2.26 -4.40 18.35
N LYS A 367 1.33 -4.86 19.16
CA LYS A 367 1.01 -4.26 20.46
C LYS A 367 1.18 -5.23 21.62
N LYS A 368 1.49 -4.68 22.78
CA LYS A 368 1.48 -5.40 24.06
C LYS A 368 0.04 -5.48 24.57
N LEU A 369 -0.32 -6.63 25.15
CA LEU A 369 -1.60 -6.75 25.84
C LEU A 369 -1.57 -5.89 27.10
N ALA A 370 -2.58 -5.04 27.24
CA ALA A 370 -2.76 -4.25 28.45
C ALA A 370 -3.02 -5.19 29.64
N GLN A 371 -2.24 -5.04 30.69
CA GLN A 371 -2.48 -5.70 31.96
C GLN A 371 -3.09 -4.70 32.93
N SER A 372 -4.13 -5.13 33.65
CA SER A 372 -4.74 -4.30 34.69
C SER A 372 -3.87 -4.33 35.92
N GLU A 373 -3.41 -3.16 36.34
CA GLU A 373 -2.74 -2.99 37.61
C GLU A 373 -3.71 -2.34 38.62
N PRO A 374 -3.69 -2.78 39.90
CA PRO A 374 -4.52 -2.14 40.93
C PRO A 374 -4.11 -0.67 41.12
N MET A 375 -5.06 0.24 41.07
CA MET A 375 -4.78 1.63 41.39
C MET A 375 -4.39 1.77 42.85
N SER A 376 -3.29 2.48 43.10
CA SER A 376 -2.89 2.81 44.44
C SER A 376 -3.95 3.73 45.10
N ARG A 377 -4.27 3.45 46.36
CA ARG A 377 -5.15 4.30 47.23
C ARG A 377 -4.37 5.34 47.99
N PHE A 378 -3.06 5.35 47.87
CA PHE A 378 -2.16 6.24 48.62
C PHE A 378 -1.77 7.44 47.77
N PRO A 379 -1.54 8.62 48.39
CA PRO A 379 -1.22 9.83 47.65
C PRO A 379 0.12 9.71 46.92
N GLU A 380 0.17 10.29 45.73
CA GLU A 380 1.42 10.53 45.01
C GLU A 380 2.14 11.78 45.54
N VAL A 381 3.47 11.79 45.45
CA VAL A 381 4.29 12.94 45.81
C VAL A 381 5.18 13.33 44.67
N ARG A 382 5.13 14.58 44.25
CA ARG A 382 5.98 15.14 43.21
C ARG A 382 7.17 15.88 43.79
N ARG A 383 8.36 15.67 43.19
CA ARG A 383 9.59 16.43 43.43
C ARG A 383 10.12 16.91 42.10
N ASP A 384 10.43 18.18 41.99
CA ASP A 384 11.05 18.77 40.82
C ASP A 384 12.53 18.96 41.06
N ILE A 385 13.35 18.57 40.11
CA ILE A 385 14.80 18.79 40.11
C ILE A 385 15.17 19.57 38.85
N ALA A 386 16.13 20.48 38.95
CA ALA A 386 16.74 21.14 37.84
C ALA A 386 18.21 20.74 37.76
N VAL A 387 18.61 20.12 36.64
CA VAL A 387 19.97 19.64 36.44
C VAL A 387 20.63 20.33 35.27
N ILE A 388 21.87 20.76 35.43
CA ILE A 388 22.72 21.32 34.38
C ILE A 388 23.58 20.20 33.82
N VAL A 389 23.44 19.91 32.54
CA VAL A 389 24.17 18.86 31.82
C VAL A 389 24.81 19.41 30.56
N ASP A 390 25.72 18.68 29.95
CA ASP A 390 26.31 19.04 28.68
C ASP A 390 25.23 19.10 27.58
N GLN A 391 25.40 20.00 26.61
CA GLN A 391 24.44 20.23 25.53
C GLN A 391 24.16 18.94 24.74
N GLY A 392 25.15 18.06 24.58
CA GLY A 392 25.03 16.78 23.89
C GLY A 392 24.23 15.71 24.63
N ALA A 393 24.03 15.83 25.98
CA ALA A 393 23.27 14.86 26.73
C ALA A 393 21.80 14.85 26.32
N THR A 394 21.25 13.70 25.94
CA THR A 394 19.87 13.59 25.46
C THR A 394 18.88 13.37 26.61
N ALA A 395 17.64 13.81 26.45
CA ALA A 395 16.57 13.56 27.43
C ALA A 395 16.29 12.04 27.60
N ALA A 396 16.51 11.25 26.57
CA ALA A 396 16.34 9.80 26.60
C ALA A 396 17.41 9.13 27.51
N GLU A 397 18.67 9.56 27.41
CA GLU A 397 19.76 9.06 28.25
C GLU A 397 19.52 9.42 29.71
N LEU A 398 19.13 10.68 30.00
CA LEU A 398 18.81 11.07 31.36
C LEU A 398 17.62 10.27 31.92
N ARG A 399 16.57 10.08 31.12
CA ARG A 399 15.42 9.24 31.50
C ARG A 399 15.86 7.83 31.89
N ARG A 400 16.69 7.19 31.07
CA ARG A 400 17.22 5.84 31.35
C ARG A 400 18.02 5.82 32.63
N CYS A 401 18.89 6.79 32.86
CA CYS A 401 19.70 6.91 34.09
C CYS A 401 18.77 7.08 35.32
N ILE A 402 17.80 7.98 35.26
CA ILE A 402 16.87 8.23 36.36
C ILE A 402 16.03 6.98 36.65
N THR A 403 15.49 6.33 35.61
CA THR A 403 14.69 5.10 35.78
C THR A 403 15.52 3.96 36.36
N ALA A 404 16.77 3.80 35.93
CA ALA A 404 17.69 2.78 36.49
C ALA A 404 18.11 3.06 37.92
N ALA A 405 18.28 4.33 38.31
CA ALA A 405 18.66 4.75 39.66
C ALA A 405 17.46 4.75 40.61
N SER A 406 16.24 4.84 40.08
CA SER A 406 15.01 4.88 40.87
C SER A 406 14.57 3.49 41.31
N ASN A 407 13.96 3.42 42.50
CA ASN A 407 13.24 2.24 42.96
C ASN A 407 11.90 2.13 42.27
N ASN A 408 11.17 1.02 42.44
CA ASN A 408 9.81 0.79 41.91
C ASN A 408 8.73 1.82 42.40
N THR A 409 9.16 2.87 43.09
CA THR A 409 8.29 3.93 43.60
C THR A 409 8.15 5.11 42.62
N LEU A 410 9.05 5.26 41.66
CA LEU A 410 8.94 6.29 40.62
C LEU A 410 7.90 5.86 39.58
N GLN A 411 6.78 6.57 39.55
CA GLN A 411 5.64 6.29 38.65
C GLN A 411 5.69 7.11 37.36
N ASN A 412 6.19 8.35 37.44
CA ASN A 412 6.23 9.24 36.28
C ASN A 412 7.44 10.15 36.31
N LEU A 413 7.96 10.43 35.12
CA LEU A 413 9.05 11.35 34.88
C LEU A 413 8.64 12.30 33.74
N LYS A 414 8.63 13.60 34.01
CA LYS A 414 8.25 14.62 33.03
C LYS A 414 9.33 15.68 32.93
N LEU A 415 9.97 15.80 31.75
CA LEU A 415 10.74 16.99 31.40
C LEU A 415 9.76 18.10 31.06
N PHE A 416 9.81 19.21 31.80
CA PHE A 416 8.84 20.30 31.63
C PHE A 416 9.50 21.64 31.28
N ASP A 417 10.82 21.80 31.40
CA ASP A 417 11.54 22.99 30.94
C ASP A 417 12.95 22.65 30.48
N VAL A 418 13.41 23.34 29.44
CA VAL A 418 14.78 23.29 28.90
C VAL A 418 15.27 24.71 28.75
N TYR A 419 16.27 25.09 29.53
CA TYR A 419 16.80 26.44 29.51
C TYR A 419 18.26 26.47 29.05
N GLN A 420 18.55 27.35 28.10
CA GLN A 420 19.88 27.70 27.63
C GLN A 420 19.97 29.22 27.61
N GLY A 421 20.91 29.80 28.31
CA GLY A 421 21.02 31.23 28.32
C GLY A 421 21.84 31.79 29.51
N LYS A 422 21.57 33.05 29.86
CA LYS A 422 22.33 33.77 30.88
C LYS A 422 22.38 32.99 32.21
N GLY A 423 23.59 32.76 32.72
CA GLY A 423 23.82 32.02 33.97
C GLY A 423 24.10 30.53 33.78
N ILE A 424 24.13 30.01 32.55
CA ILE A 424 24.57 28.65 32.22
C ILE A 424 25.71 28.73 31.19
N ASP A 425 26.68 27.86 31.35
CA ASP A 425 27.81 27.73 30.43
C ASP A 425 27.29 27.51 28.97
N PRO A 426 27.84 28.17 27.94
CA PRO A 426 27.40 28.03 26.56
C PRO A 426 27.33 26.61 26.03
N ASN A 427 28.12 25.68 26.55
CA ASN A 427 28.13 24.27 26.16
C ASN A 427 27.24 23.38 27.04
N ARG A 428 26.44 23.99 27.92
CA ARG A 428 25.57 23.28 28.85
C ARG A 428 24.12 23.76 28.73
N LYS A 429 23.20 22.94 29.21
CA LYS A 429 21.78 23.23 29.31
C LYS A 429 21.24 22.83 30.68
N SER A 430 20.20 23.55 31.13
CA SER A 430 19.44 23.19 32.33
C SER A 430 18.18 22.46 31.91
N LEU A 431 17.91 21.31 32.51
CA LEU A 431 16.72 20.51 32.32
C LEU A 431 15.93 20.45 33.61
N ALA A 432 14.67 20.88 33.60
CA ALA A 432 13.77 20.78 34.74
C ALA A 432 12.88 19.54 34.59
N ILE A 433 12.99 18.64 35.57
CA ILE A 433 12.40 17.31 35.55
C ILE A 433 11.51 17.12 36.76
N GLY A 434 10.24 16.82 36.54
CA GLY A 434 9.29 16.43 37.57
C GLY A 434 9.30 14.92 37.76
N LEU A 435 9.54 14.49 38.99
CA LEU A 435 9.56 13.10 39.43
C LEU A 435 8.33 12.85 40.31
N THR A 436 7.47 11.92 39.92
CA THR A 436 6.28 11.55 40.71
C THR A 436 6.49 10.18 41.32
N PHE A 437 6.44 10.14 42.64
CA PHE A 437 6.63 8.92 43.43
C PHE A 437 5.32 8.47 44.08
N GLN A 438 5.06 7.17 44.03
CA GLN A 438 3.90 6.53 44.68
C GLN A 438 4.25 5.08 45.03
N HIS A 439 3.67 4.57 46.12
CA HIS A 439 3.77 3.16 46.48
C HIS A 439 2.40 2.49 46.44
N ALA A 440 2.34 1.24 45.98
CA ALA A 440 1.07 0.53 45.78
C ALA A 440 0.30 0.23 47.11
N SER A 441 1.02 0.06 48.25
CA SER A 441 0.45 -0.47 49.48
C SER A 441 0.58 0.44 50.69
N ARG A 442 1.25 1.60 50.61
CA ARG A 442 1.44 2.54 51.72
C ARG A 442 1.76 3.95 51.26
N THR A 443 1.56 4.93 52.16
CA THR A 443 2.06 6.29 51.94
C THR A 443 3.59 6.30 52.08
N LEU A 444 4.28 6.98 51.14
CA LEU A 444 5.72 7.22 51.24
C LEU A 444 6.04 8.28 52.27
N LYS A 445 7.15 8.10 53.01
CA LYS A 445 7.68 9.11 53.92
C LYS A 445 8.60 10.07 53.16
N ASP A 446 8.68 11.31 53.65
CA ASP A 446 9.54 12.32 52.99
C ASP A 446 11.02 11.91 52.95
N ASP A 447 11.53 11.24 54.01
CA ASP A 447 12.89 10.72 53.97
C ASP A 447 13.13 9.72 52.88
N GLU A 448 12.21 8.80 52.62
CA GLU A 448 12.33 7.78 51.56
C GLU A 448 12.34 8.41 50.14
N ILE A 449 11.56 9.50 49.98
CA ILE A 449 11.53 10.25 48.73
C ILE A 449 12.80 11.04 48.52
N ASN A 450 13.33 11.69 49.57
CA ASN A 450 14.57 12.44 49.55
C ASN A 450 15.76 11.50 49.21
N ASP A 451 15.84 10.34 49.89
CA ASP A 451 16.86 9.31 49.60
C ASP A 451 16.81 8.83 48.14
N SER A 452 15.60 8.72 47.57
CA SER A 452 15.43 8.32 46.16
C SER A 452 15.89 9.43 45.21
N VAL A 453 15.60 10.68 45.52
CA VAL A 453 16.04 11.85 44.75
C VAL A 453 17.56 12.00 44.84
N GLU A 454 18.16 11.85 46.02
CA GLU A 454 19.63 11.90 46.21
C GLU A 454 20.33 10.83 45.36
N LYS A 455 19.83 9.58 45.34
CA LYS A 455 20.37 8.52 44.49
C LYS A 455 20.28 8.85 43.00
N ILE A 456 19.13 9.41 42.56
CA ILE A 456 18.96 9.84 41.19
C ILE A 456 19.99 10.93 40.84
N VAL A 457 20.12 11.94 41.68
CA VAL A 457 21.07 13.04 41.47
C VAL A 457 22.48 12.54 41.42
N ALA A 458 22.90 11.70 42.38
CA ALA A 458 24.23 11.10 42.39
C ALA A 458 24.53 10.29 41.13
N SER A 459 23.54 9.56 40.60
CA SER A 459 23.66 8.81 39.36
C SER A 459 23.83 9.73 38.14
N LEU A 460 23.08 10.83 38.10
CA LEU A 460 23.21 11.85 37.05
C LEU A 460 24.55 12.58 37.10
N GLU A 461 25.03 12.89 38.30
CA GLU A 461 26.37 13.47 38.48
C GLU A 461 27.48 12.52 38.00
N ALA A 462 27.39 11.24 38.36
CA ALA A 462 28.39 10.25 38.01
C ALA A 462 28.44 9.97 36.50
N GLN A 463 27.29 9.92 35.81
CA GLN A 463 27.22 9.55 34.40
C GLN A 463 27.33 10.75 33.43
N PHE A 464 26.81 11.90 33.81
CA PHE A 464 26.70 13.07 32.93
C PHE A 464 27.43 14.31 33.46
N GLY A 465 28.12 14.22 34.60
CA GLY A 465 28.68 15.41 35.24
C GLY A 465 27.61 16.46 35.54
N ALA A 466 26.41 15.99 35.86
CA ALA A 466 25.27 16.87 36.11
C ALA A 466 25.48 17.67 37.40
N ASN A 467 25.07 18.94 37.40
CA ASN A 467 25.04 19.77 38.61
C ASN A 467 23.61 20.21 38.90
N LEU A 468 23.19 20.09 40.16
CA LEU A 468 21.91 20.68 40.56
C LEU A 468 21.96 22.20 40.38
N ARG A 469 20.88 22.74 39.81
CA ARG A 469 20.66 24.17 39.75
C ARG A 469 19.82 24.57 40.96
N ASN A 470 20.44 25.36 41.87
CA ASN A 470 19.76 25.95 43.01
C ASN A 470 18.84 27.10 42.58
#